data_60b455bb87ec98f605689c5289fc8976
#
_entry.id   60b455bb87ec98f605689c5289fc8976
#
_cell.length_a   1.000
_cell.length_b   1.000
_cell.length_c   1.000
_cell.angle_alpha   90.00
_cell.angle_beta   90.00
_cell.angle_gamma   90.00
#
_symmetry.space_group_name_H-M   'P 1'
#
loop_
_entity.id
_entity.type
_entity.pdbx_description
1 polymer ?
#
loop_
_entity_poly.entity_id
_entity_poly.type
_entity_poly.pdbx_seq_one_letter_code
_entity_poly.pdbx_strand_id
1 'polypeptide(L)'
;MKVEDKGHTTILKDTRGSSSAFLAKVTEQYNNYKGKNLILDLSQDGELSLNGMLAFLPLSNKHRKAKKSLVLIAPNFDYDDAPEEMVIVPTLLEAHDIIEMEEIERDLGF
;
A
#
# COMPACT_ATOMS: atom_id res chain seq x y z
N MET A 1 -8.38 -9.07 -8.46
CA MET A 1 -8.10 -7.86 -7.68
C MET A 1 -9.38 -7.06 -7.54
N LYS A 2 -9.69 -6.62 -6.34
CA LYS A 2 -10.85 -5.78 -6.06
C LYS A 2 -10.40 -4.32 -5.91
N VAL A 3 -11.14 -3.39 -6.51
CA VAL A 3 -10.82 -1.96 -6.49
C VAL A 3 -11.96 -1.20 -5.82
N GLU A 4 -11.65 -0.37 -4.83
CA GLU A 4 -12.61 0.53 -4.19
C GLU A 4 -12.08 1.95 -4.22
N ASP A 5 -12.85 2.86 -4.81
CA ASP A 5 -12.50 4.28 -4.84
C ASP A 5 -13.15 4.98 -3.63
N LYS A 6 -12.32 5.62 -2.82
CA LYS A 6 -12.75 6.37 -1.61
C LYS A 6 -12.39 7.86 -1.74
N GLY A 7 -12.60 8.44 -2.90
CA GLY A 7 -12.30 9.85 -3.15
C GLY A 7 -10.82 10.07 -3.41
N HIS A 8 -10.08 10.59 -2.42
CA HIS A 8 -8.64 10.82 -2.55
C HIS A 8 -7.78 9.55 -2.35
N THR A 9 -8.40 8.41 -2.04
CA THR A 9 -7.72 7.16 -1.77
C THR A 9 -8.39 6.02 -2.54
N THR A 10 -7.57 5.16 -3.16
CA THR A 10 -8.05 3.94 -3.82
C THR A 10 -7.54 2.74 -3.06
N ILE A 11 -8.43 1.80 -2.75
CA ILE A 11 -8.07 0.53 -2.09
C ILE A 11 -8.00 -0.54 -3.16
N LEU A 12 -6.84 -1.20 -3.26
CA LEU A 12 -6.62 -2.34 -4.14
C LEU A 12 -6.42 -3.58 -3.29
N LYS A 13 -7.29 -4.56 -3.44
CA LYS A 13 -7.26 -5.77 -2.63
C LYS A 13 -6.87 -6.98 -3.46
N ASP A 14 -5.86 -7.74 -2.97
CA ASP A 14 -5.52 -9.05 -3.50
C ASP A 14 -6.62 -10.04 -3.10
N THR A 15 -7.26 -10.66 -4.10
CA THR A 15 -8.33 -11.62 -3.89
C THR A 15 -7.90 -13.06 -4.14
N ARG A 16 -6.63 -13.28 -4.54
CA ARG A 16 -6.11 -14.61 -4.89
C ARG A 16 -5.08 -15.15 -3.91
N GLY A 17 -4.65 -14.35 -2.95
CA GLY A 17 -3.64 -14.75 -1.99
C GLY A 17 -2.23 -14.89 -2.58
N SER A 18 -1.95 -14.20 -3.69
CA SER A 18 -0.63 -14.19 -4.33
C SER A 18 -0.11 -12.75 -4.45
N SER A 19 0.78 -12.38 -3.55
CA SER A 19 1.34 -11.02 -3.53
C SER A 19 2.12 -10.70 -4.82
N SER A 20 2.83 -11.66 -5.39
CA SER A 20 3.60 -11.44 -6.61
C SER A 20 2.70 -11.17 -7.82
N ALA A 21 1.63 -11.93 -7.99
CA ALA A 21 0.67 -11.72 -9.06
C ALA A 21 -0.07 -10.39 -8.87
N PHE A 22 -0.42 -10.07 -7.63
CA PHE A 22 -1.08 -8.81 -7.29
C PHE A 22 -0.18 -7.61 -7.61
N LEU A 23 1.10 -7.67 -7.20
CA LEU A 23 2.07 -6.60 -7.50
C LEU A 23 2.23 -6.39 -9.01
N ALA A 24 2.32 -7.48 -9.78
CA ALA A 24 2.43 -7.39 -11.23
C ALA A 24 1.23 -6.66 -11.83
N LYS A 25 0.03 -6.98 -11.35
CA LYS A 25 -1.20 -6.35 -11.83
C LYS A 25 -1.29 -4.87 -11.44
N VAL A 26 -0.95 -4.53 -10.20
CA VAL A 26 -0.94 -3.14 -9.75
C VAL A 26 0.08 -2.33 -10.55
N THR A 27 1.26 -2.89 -10.78
CA THR A 27 2.32 -2.24 -11.55
C THR A 27 1.87 -1.98 -12.99
N GLU A 28 1.24 -2.97 -13.61
CA GLU A 28 0.70 -2.85 -14.98
C GLU A 28 -0.35 -1.75 -15.07
N GLN A 29 -1.20 -1.63 -14.06
CA GLN A 29 -2.31 -0.68 -14.04
C GLN A 29 -2.00 0.61 -13.28
N TYR A 30 -0.76 0.84 -12.90
CA TYR A 30 -0.39 1.96 -12.03
C TYR A 30 -0.86 3.31 -12.54
N ASN A 31 -0.82 3.54 -13.85
CA ASN A 31 -1.26 4.82 -14.43
C ASN A 31 -2.72 5.14 -14.13
N ASN A 32 -3.55 4.13 -13.84
CA ASN A 32 -4.94 4.34 -13.45
C ASN A 32 -5.09 4.85 -12.01
N TYR A 33 -4.05 4.67 -11.18
CA TYR A 33 -4.13 4.91 -9.73
C TYR A 33 -3.15 5.97 -9.22
N LYS A 34 -2.22 6.41 -10.05
CA LYS A 34 -1.11 7.28 -9.63
C LYS A 34 -1.54 8.64 -9.08
N GLY A 35 -2.76 9.08 -9.41
CA GLY A 35 -3.29 10.38 -8.96
C GLY A 35 -3.90 10.37 -7.56
N LYS A 36 -3.96 9.22 -6.90
CA LYS A 36 -4.60 9.08 -5.59
C LYS A 36 -3.68 8.37 -4.61
N ASN A 37 -3.97 8.51 -3.31
CA ASN A 37 -3.33 7.67 -2.30
C ASN A 37 -3.74 6.22 -2.52
N LEU A 38 -2.87 5.28 -2.18
CA LEU A 38 -3.11 3.86 -2.38
C LEU A 38 -3.06 3.10 -1.07
N ILE A 39 -4.03 2.22 -0.88
CA ILE A 39 -3.99 1.17 0.14
C ILE A 39 -3.95 -0.15 -0.60
N LEU A 40 -2.89 -0.93 -0.36
CA LEU A 40 -2.71 -2.25 -0.96
C LEU A 40 -3.00 -3.31 0.10
N ASP A 41 -4.14 -3.98 -0.03
CA ASP A 41 -4.60 -4.96 0.96
C ASP A 41 -4.11 -6.35 0.61
N LEU A 42 -3.14 -6.84 1.37
CA LEU A 42 -2.52 -8.15 1.22
C LEU A 42 -3.04 -9.17 2.25
N SER A 43 -4.17 -8.89 2.88
CA SER A 43 -4.69 -9.74 3.96
C SER A 43 -5.04 -11.16 3.53
N GLN A 44 -5.26 -11.39 2.24
CA GLN A 44 -5.55 -12.73 1.71
C GLN A 44 -4.29 -13.60 1.53
N ASP A 45 -3.10 -13.00 1.54
CA ASP A 45 -1.84 -13.75 1.43
C ASP A 45 -1.33 -14.09 2.83
N GLY A 46 -1.68 -15.26 3.34
CA GLY A 46 -1.30 -15.71 4.67
C GLY A 46 0.16 -16.15 4.80
N GLU A 47 0.87 -16.26 3.68
CA GLU A 47 2.26 -16.73 3.63
C GLU A 47 3.22 -15.67 3.11
N LEU A 48 2.84 -14.41 3.25
CA LEU A 48 3.67 -13.30 2.76
C LEU A 48 5.02 -13.27 3.46
N SER A 49 6.08 -13.49 2.67
CA SER A 49 7.46 -13.47 3.17
C SER A 49 8.04 -12.06 3.16
N LEU A 50 9.19 -11.88 3.82
CA LEU A 50 9.93 -10.63 3.76
C LEU A 50 10.27 -10.27 2.31
N ASN A 51 10.75 -11.22 1.51
CA ASN A 51 11.07 -10.97 0.10
C ASN A 51 9.83 -10.57 -0.70
N GLY A 52 8.68 -11.20 -0.42
CA GLY A 52 7.41 -10.83 -1.04
C GLY A 52 7.01 -9.40 -0.71
N MET A 53 7.19 -8.99 0.54
CA MET A 53 6.91 -7.63 0.96
C MET A 53 7.90 -6.62 0.36
N LEU A 54 9.18 -6.94 0.35
CA LEU A 54 10.22 -6.06 -0.22
C LEU A 54 10.03 -5.82 -1.71
N ALA A 55 9.36 -6.71 -2.42
CA ALA A 55 9.06 -6.53 -3.83
C ALA A 55 8.16 -5.30 -4.10
N PHE A 56 7.41 -4.85 -3.08
CA PHE A 56 6.59 -3.63 -3.18
C PHE A 56 7.37 -2.34 -2.96
N LEU A 57 8.62 -2.41 -2.50
CA LEU A 57 9.40 -1.22 -2.16
C LEU A 57 9.59 -0.25 -3.33
N PRO A 58 9.95 -0.69 -4.55
CA PRO A 58 10.09 0.24 -5.67
C PRO A 58 8.78 0.98 -5.99
N LEU A 59 7.65 0.28 -5.94
CA LEU A 59 6.35 0.90 -6.17
C LEU A 59 6.01 1.91 -5.08
N SER A 60 6.25 1.56 -3.82
CA SER A 60 6.02 2.45 -2.69
C SER A 60 6.86 3.71 -2.81
N ASN A 61 8.16 3.58 -3.10
CA ASN A 61 9.06 4.72 -3.24
C ASN A 61 8.65 5.62 -4.40
N LYS A 62 8.27 5.05 -5.53
CA LYS A 62 7.81 5.80 -6.71
C LYS A 62 6.57 6.63 -6.37
N HIS A 63 5.61 6.02 -5.69
CA HIS A 63 4.35 6.69 -5.36
C HIS A 63 4.56 7.80 -4.32
N ARG A 64 5.43 7.57 -3.33
CA ARG A 64 5.76 8.58 -2.33
C ARG A 64 6.54 9.75 -2.91
N LYS A 65 7.40 9.52 -3.90
CA LYS A 65 8.08 10.59 -4.62
C LYS A 65 7.09 11.48 -5.38
N ALA A 66 5.97 10.92 -5.80
CA ALA A 66 4.89 11.66 -6.46
C ALA A 66 4.01 12.42 -5.45
N LYS A 67 4.39 12.46 -4.18
CA LYS A 67 3.67 13.14 -3.09
C LYS A 67 2.31 12.53 -2.78
N LYS A 68 2.22 11.22 -2.92
CA LYS A 68 1.05 10.43 -2.56
C LYS A 68 1.42 9.40 -1.51
N SER A 69 0.44 8.98 -0.71
CA SER A 69 0.65 7.94 0.30
C SER A 69 0.42 6.56 -0.29
N LEU A 70 1.21 5.60 0.17
CA LEU A 70 0.99 4.18 -0.13
C LEU A 70 1.16 3.39 1.15
N VAL A 71 0.11 2.68 1.56
CA VAL A 71 0.07 1.88 2.78
C VAL A 71 -0.30 0.45 2.41
N LEU A 72 0.43 -0.51 3.01
CA LEU A 72 0.16 -1.93 2.80
C LEU A 72 -0.53 -2.50 4.04
N ILE A 73 -1.56 -3.33 3.83
CA ILE A 73 -2.23 -4.05 4.91
C ILE A 73 -1.75 -5.49 4.89
N ALA A 74 -1.12 -5.92 5.98
CA ALA A 74 -0.62 -7.30 6.14
C ALA A 74 -0.73 -7.72 7.61
N PRO A 75 -1.86 -8.30 8.04
CA PRO A 75 -2.13 -8.57 9.46
C PRO A 75 -1.14 -9.49 10.14
N ASN A 76 -0.56 -10.43 9.41
CA ASN A 76 0.33 -11.45 9.98
C ASN A 76 1.81 -11.21 9.68
N PHE A 77 2.15 -10.07 9.08
CA PHE A 77 3.53 -9.75 8.75
C PHE A 77 4.26 -9.14 9.96
N ASP A 78 5.54 -9.52 10.15
CA ASP A 78 6.38 -8.95 11.20
C ASP A 78 6.92 -7.59 10.74
N TYR A 79 6.42 -6.51 11.33
CA TYR A 79 6.78 -5.14 10.96
C TYR A 79 8.24 -4.81 11.26
N ASP A 80 8.85 -5.48 12.22
CA ASP A 80 10.24 -5.22 12.60
C ASP A 80 11.22 -5.59 11.46
N ASP A 81 10.79 -6.47 10.55
CA ASP A 81 11.59 -6.88 9.41
C ASP A 81 11.50 -5.90 8.23
N ALA A 82 10.52 -4.98 8.24
CA ALA A 82 10.28 -4.10 7.09
C ALA A 82 11.20 -2.88 7.10
N PRO A 83 11.59 -2.37 5.89
CA PRO A 83 12.30 -1.09 5.81
C PRO A 83 11.45 0.05 6.37
N GLU A 84 12.10 1.05 6.99
CA GLU A 84 11.41 2.20 7.57
C GLU A 84 10.59 2.99 6.55
N GLU A 85 11.03 3.01 5.29
CA GLU A 85 10.33 3.74 4.22
C GLU A 85 9.03 3.07 3.79
N MET A 86 8.79 1.81 4.17
CA MET A 86 7.53 1.12 3.88
C MET A 86 6.56 1.27 5.05
N VAL A 87 5.33 1.65 4.77
CA VAL A 87 4.28 1.74 5.78
C VAL A 87 3.38 0.51 5.67
N ILE A 88 3.43 -0.33 6.71
CA ILE A 88 2.69 -1.59 6.77
C ILE A 88 1.86 -1.58 8.05
N VAL A 89 0.57 -1.87 7.93
CA VAL A 89 -0.37 -1.86 9.07
C VAL A 89 -1.21 -3.14 9.06
N PRO A 90 -1.79 -3.52 10.21
CA PRO A 90 -2.59 -4.75 10.26
C PRO A 90 -4.03 -4.59 9.82
N THR A 91 -4.58 -3.37 9.75
CA THR A 91 -6.00 -3.17 9.47
C THR A 91 -6.24 -2.02 8.50
N LEU A 92 -7.41 -2.06 7.85
CA LEU A 92 -7.85 -0.98 6.95
C LEU A 92 -8.03 0.34 7.71
N LEU A 93 -8.55 0.28 8.94
CA LEU A 93 -8.76 1.49 9.74
C LEU A 93 -7.43 2.20 10.00
N GLU A 94 -6.39 1.47 10.38
CA GLU A 94 -5.07 2.06 10.61
C GLU A 94 -4.47 2.62 9.31
N ALA A 95 -4.73 1.97 8.17
CA ALA A 95 -4.27 2.46 6.88
C ALA A 95 -4.88 3.83 6.57
N HIS A 96 -6.18 3.99 6.78
CA HIS A 96 -6.85 5.29 6.58
C HIS A 96 -6.33 6.35 7.54
N ASP A 97 -6.10 6.00 8.80
CA ASP A 97 -5.57 6.94 9.80
C ASP A 97 -4.19 7.46 9.39
N ILE A 98 -3.31 6.58 8.91
CA ILE A 98 -1.98 6.97 8.43
C ILE A 98 -2.09 7.94 7.25
N ILE A 99 -2.95 7.64 6.30
CA ILE A 99 -3.12 8.50 5.11
C ILE A 99 -3.64 9.89 5.51
N GLU A 100 -4.61 9.96 6.43
CA GLU A 100 -5.10 11.25 6.92
C GLU A 100 -3.97 12.06 7.57
N MET A 101 -3.16 11.44 8.41
CA MET A 101 -2.02 12.09 9.04
C MET A 101 -1.03 12.60 8.02
N GLU A 102 -0.69 11.79 7.02
CA GLU A 102 0.26 12.18 5.99
C GLU A 102 -0.28 13.32 5.11
N GLU A 103 -1.57 13.34 4.82
CA GLU A 103 -2.17 14.45 4.08
C GLU A 103 -2.13 15.75 4.87
N ILE A 104 -2.41 15.70 6.17
CA ILE A 104 -2.31 16.86 7.05
C ILE A 104 -0.87 17.39 7.06
N GLU A 105 0.12 16.51 7.18
CA GLU A 105 1.53 16.88 7.16
C GLU A 105 1.91 17.56 5.85
N ARG A 106 1.45 17.03 4.73
CA ARG A 106 1.72 17.64 3.41
C ARG A 106 1.06 19.00 3.27
N ASP A 107 -0.16 19.19 3.78
CA ASP A 107 -0.86 20.47 3.77
C ASP A 107 -0.15 21.51 4.61
N LEU A 108 0.56 21.08 5.67
CA LEU A 108 1.35 21.96 6.52
C LEU A 108 2.76 22.22 5.98
N GLY A 109 3.11 21.62 4.86
CA GLY A 109 4.41 21.82 4.21
C GLY A 109 5.55 20.99 4.74
N PHE A 110 5.25 19.90 5.44
CA PHE A 110 6.27 18.96 5.97
C PHE A 110 6.64 17.88 4.97
#